data_3a5516197cb342e8568b72b9627e9dbd
#
_entry.id   3a5516197cb342e8568b72b9627e9dbd
#
_cell.length_a   1.000
_cell.length_b   1.000
_cell.length_c   1.000
_cell.angle_alpha   90.00
_cell.angle_beta   90.00
_cell.angle_gamma   90.00
#
_symmetry.space_group_name_H-M   'P 1'
#
loop_
_entity.id
_entity.type
_entity.pdbx_description
1 polymer ?
#
loop_
_entity_poly.entity_id
_entity_poly.type
_entity_poly.pdbx_seq_one_letter_code
_entity_poly.pdbx_strand_id
1 'polypeptide(L)'
;MKCVSWNVNGLRACMKKGFMDFFQEVDADIFAIQETKMQLEQLEETMKPQGYHLYMNSAEKKGYSGTLVYTKKEPIQCIYGIEGDDTKEGRVITLEYEDFYFVCAYVPNSKDGLTRLPFRVMWEDLLRNHLKKLDEKKPVIYTGDLNVAHEEIDIKNPQANRKNAGFSDEER
;
A
#
# COMPACT_ATOMS: atom_id res chain seq x y z
N MET A 1 -0.39 -1.25 20.13
CA MET A 1 -0.89 -1.44 18.77
C MET A 1 0.23 -2.02 17.91
N LYS A 2 -0.04 -3.12 17.21
CA LYS A 2 0.90 -3.77 16.27
C LYS A 2 0.39 -3.55 14.85
N CYS A 3 1.19 -2.90 14.02
CA CYS A 3 0.90 -2.69 12.61
C CYS A 3 1.90 -3.48 11.75
N VAL A 4 1.41 -4.12 10.70
CA VAL A 4 2.21 -4.86 9.72
C VAL A 4 1.91 -4.34 8.32
N SER A 5 2.93 -4.24 7.49
CA SER A 5 2.81 -3.89 6.08
C SER A 5 3.59 -4.89 5.24
N TRP A 6 2.96 -5.43 4.18
CA TRP A 6 3.57 -6.46 3.33
C TRP A 6 3.09 -6.36 1.87
N ASN A 7 4.03 -6.15 0.95
CA ASN A 7 3.77 -6.37 -0.47
C ASN A 7 3.81 -7.87 -0.75
N VAL A 8 2.66 -8.46 -1.05
CA VAL A 8 2.49 -9.92 -1.24
C VAL A 8 2.67 -10.37 -2.69
N ASN A 9 2.83 -9.44 -3.62
CA ASN A 9 2.98 -9.74 -5.05
C ASN A 9 1.91 -10.74 -5.57
N GLY A 10 0.67 -10.53 -5.19
CA GLY A 10 -0.48 -11.37 -5.52
C GLY A 10 -0.99 -12.18 -4.34
N LEU A 11 -2.09 -11.73 -3.72
CA LEU A 11 -2.64 -12.32 -2.49
C LEU A 11 -3.02 -13.79 -2.68
N ARG A 12 -3.69 -14.16 -3.77
CA ARG A 12 -4.07 -15.56 -4.02
C ARG A 12 -2.87 -16.53 -4.09
N ALA A 13 -1.74 -16.07 -4.63
CA ALA A 13 -0.53 -16.87 -4.65
C ALA A 13 0.12 -16.96 -3.26
N CYS A 14 0.07 -15.87 -2.50
CA CYS A 14 0.59 -15.81 -1.14
C CYS A 14 -0.23 -16.69 -0.19
N MET A 15 -1.56 -16.72 -0.33
CA MET A 15 -2.45 -17.63 0.42
C MET A 15 -2.01 -19.08 0.32
N LYS A 16 -1.68 -19.55 -0.88
CA LYS A 16 -1.20 -20.93 -1.11
C LYS A 16 0.15 -21.25 -0.46
N LYS A 17 0.87 -20.23 0.02
CA LYS A 17 2.19 -20.36 0.66
C LYS A 17 2.16 -20.14 2.17
N GLY A 18 0.97 -20.21 2.77
CA GLY A 18 0.81 -20.09 4.23
C GLY A 18 0.63 -18.65 4.73
N PHE A 19 0.09 -17.76 3.90
CA PHE A 19 -0.19 -16.38 4.34
C PHE A 19 -1.04 -16.33 5.61
N MET A 20 -2.11 -17.15 5.69
CA MET A 20 -3.01 -17.11 6.84
C MET A 20 -2.36 -17.65 8.13
N ASP A 21 -1.43 -18.60 8.03
CA ASP A 21 -0.70 -19.10 9.19
C ASP A 21 0.18 -17.97 9.78
N PHE A 22 0.91 -17.28 8.90
CA PHE A 22 1.70 -16.09 9.29
C PHE A 22 0.81 -14.96 9.84
N PHE A 23 -0.32 -14.68 9.18
CA PHE A 23 -1.27 -13.66 9.61
C PHE A 23 -1.77 -13.91 11.03
N GLN A 24 -2.15 -15.16 11.34
CA GLN A 24 -2.62 -15.59 12.66
C GLN A 24 -1.51 -15.55 13.71
N GLU A 25 -0.30 -16.02 13.37
CA GLU A 25 0.86 -15.99 14.28
C GLU A 25 1.23 -14.55 14.66
N VAL A 26 1.23 -13.65 13.69
CA VAL A 26 1.55 -12.22 13.91
C VAL A 26 0.48 -11.52 14.74
N ASP A 27 -0.79 -11.85 14.58
CA ASP A 27 -1.94 -11.29 15.30
C ASP A 27 -1.88 -9.75 15.39
N ALA A 28 -1.69 -9.09 14.25
CA ALA A 28 -1.58 -7.64 14.17
C ALA A 28 -2.91 -6.94 14.45
N ASP A 29 -2.87 -5.75 15.06
CA ASP A 29 -4.06 -4.90 15.19
C ASP A 29 -4.49 -4.34 13.84
N ILE A 30 -3.51 -3.98 12.98
CA ILE A 30 -3.72 -3.53 11.59
C ILE A 30 -2.71 -4.25 10.70
N PHE A 31 -3.18 -4.89 9.64
CA PHE A 31 -2.36 -5.59 8.66
C PHE A 31 -2.63 -5.04 7.26
N ALA A 32 -1.67 -4.31 6.69
CA ALA A 32 -1.76 -3.66 5.39
C ALA A 32 -1.04 -4.47 4.31
N ILE A 33 -1.68 -4.64 3.17
CA ILE A 33 -1.20 -5.44 2.05
C ILE A 33 -1.15 -4.59 0.79
N GLN A 34 -0.05 -4.73 0.05
CA GLN A 34 0.13 -4.12 -1.26
C GLN A 34 0.26 -5.21 -2.33
N GLU A 35 -0.08 -4.87 -3.55
CA GLU A 35 -0.12 -5.77 -4.71
C GLU A 35 -1.00 -7.00 -4.51
N THR A 36 -2.26 -6.79 -4.12
CA THR A 36 -3.24 -7.88 -4.03
C THR A 36 -3.44 -8.59 -5.36
N LYS A 37 -3.33 -7.85 -6.49
CA LYS A 37 -3.57 -8.34 -7.87
C LYS A 37 -4.89 -9.10 -8.00
N MET A 38 -5.90 -8.64 -7.26
CA MET A 38 -7.16 -9.34 -7.08
C MET A 38 -8.33 -8.37 -7.15
N GLN A 39 -9.48 -8.85 -7.60
CA GLN A 39 -10.74 -8.10 -7.57
C GLN A 39 -11.54 -8.48 -6.32
N LEU A 40 -12.43 -7.60 -5.88
CA LEU A 40 -13.24 -7.80 -4.68
C LEU A 40 -14.09 -9.09 -4.79
N GLU A 41 -14.62 -9.38 -5.97
CA GLU A 41 -15.44 -10.59 -6.24
C GLU A 41 -14.65 -11.90 -6.13
N GLN A 42 -13.33 -11.83 -6.11
CA GLN A 42 -12.44 -12.98 -5.94
C GLN A 42 -12.08 -13.26 -4.48
N LEU A 43 -12.66 -12.49 -3.55
CA LEU A 43 -12.39 -12.63 -2.13
C LEU A 43 -13.12 -13.87 -1.59
N GLU A 44 -12.36 -14.88 -1.18
CA GLU A 44 -12.87 -16.12 -0.61
C GLU A 44 -13.09 -15.98 0.90
N GLU A 45 -13.97 -16.79 1.50
CA GLU A 45 -14.21 -16.79 2.96
C GLU A 45 -12.92 -17.10 3.77
N THR A 46 -12.04 -17.93 3.22
CA THR A 46 -10.72 -18.24 3.82
C THR A 46 -9.80 -17.01 3.92
N MET A 47 -10.11 -15.94 3.20
CA MET A 47 -9.39 -14.66 3.23
C MET A 47 -10.04 -13.64 4.17
N LYS A 48 -11.09 -14.02 4.89
CA LYS A 48 -11.84 -13.16 5.83
C LYS A 48 -11.65 -13.67 7.26
N PRO A 49 -10.52 -13.36 7.91
CA PRO A 49 -10.25 -13.84 9.26
C PRO A 49 -11.28 -13.31 10.26
N GLN A 50 -11.73 -14.18 11.15
CA GLN A 50 -12.66 -13.80 12.20
C GLN A 50 -12.05 -12.72 13.12
N GLY A 51 -12.85 -11.74 13.52
CA GLY A 51 -12.42 -10.64 14.39
C GLY A 51 -11.70 -9.50 13.66
N TYR A 52 -11.70 -9.53 12.33
CA TYR A 52 -11.15 -8.44 11.54
C TYR A 52 -12.19 -7.83 10.59
N HIS A 53 -12.17 -6.52 10.49
CA HIS A 53 -12.78 -5.77 9.39
C HIS A 53 -11.81 -5.76 8.21
N LEU A 54 -12.36 -5.78 6.99
CA LEU A 54 -11.58 -5.88 5.76
C LEU A 54 -11.94 -4.72 4.83
N TYR A 55 -10.93 -4.01 4.35
CA TYR A 55 -11.05 -2.91 3.40
C TYR A 55 -10.13 -3.18 2.20
N MET A 56 -10.71 -3.25 1.00
CA MET A 56 -9.98 -3.59 -0.21
C MET A 56 -10.22 -2.55 -1.29
N ASN A 57 -9.14 -2.08 -1.90
CA ASN A 57 -9.15 -1.18 -3.05
C ASN A 57 -8.49 -1.89 -4.24
N SER A 58 -9.31 -2.40 -5.15
CA SER A 58 -8.84 -3.13 -6.34
C SER A 58 -8.59 -2.19 -7.49
N ALA A 59 -7.59 -2.51 -8.32
CA ALA A 59 -7.43 -1.83 -9.60
C ALA A 59 -8.56 -2.22 -10.57
N GLU A 60 -8.98 -1.32 -11.44
CA GLU A 60 -9.91 -1.63 -12.54
C GLU A 60 -9.32 -2.69 -13.47
N LYS A 61 -8.02 -2.61 -13.72
CA LYS A 61 -7.28 -3.63 -14.49
C LYS A 61 -7.09 -4.89 -13.66
N LYS A 62 -7.67 -6.01 -14.12
CA LYS A 62 -7.57 -7.32 -13.48
C LYS A 62 -6.12 -7.81 -13.35
N GLY A 63 -5.78 -8.40 -12.20
CA GLY A 63 -4.46 -8.97 -11.94
C GLY A 63 -3.34 -7.95 -11.77
N TYR A 64 -3.67 -6.69 -11.45
CA TYR A 64 -2.73 -5.60 -11.34
C TYR A 64 -2.94 -4.80 -10.05
N SER A 65 -1.85 -4.31 -9.43
CA SER A 65 -1.89 -3.40 -8.29
C SER A 65 -2.83 -3.87 -7.15
N GLY A 66 -3.55 -2.95 -6.53
CA GLY A 66 -4.52 -3.22 -5.48
C GLY A 66 -3.92 -3.23 -4.07
N THR A 67 -4.66 -2.68 -3.13
CA THR A 67 -4.33 -2.66 -1.69
C THR A 67 -5.44 -3.30 -0.88
N LEU A 68 -5.11 -3.80 0.32
CA LEU A 68 -6.06 -4.36 1.27
C LEU A 68 -5.57 -4.10 2.68
N VAL A 69 -6.49 -3.79 3.60
CA VAL A 69 -6.19 -3.63 5.02
C VAL A 69 -7.17 -4.48 5.84
N TYR A 70 -6.59 -5.31 6.72
CA TYR A 70 -7.32 -5.95 7.83
C TYR A 70 -7.12 -5.13 9.09
N THR A 71 -8.15 -4.95 9.89
CA THR A 71 -8.07 -4.25 11.17
C THR A 71 -9.03 -4.85 12.20
N LYS A 72 -8.57 -5.00 13.45
CA LYS A 72 -9.41 -5.49 14.56
C LYS A 72 -10.43 -4.43 15.01
N LYS A 73 -10.04 -3.15 15.02
CA LYS A 73 -10.93 -2.05 15.40
C LYS A 73 -11.59 -1.47 14.14
N GLU A 74 -12.90 -1.39 14.14
CA GLU A 74 -13.64 -0.74 13.05
C GLU A 74 -13.27 0.75 12.98
N PRO A 75 -12.83 1.26 11.81
CA PRO A 75 -12.56 2.68 11.62
C PRO A 75 -13.86 3.49 11.52
N ILE A 76 -13.79 4.77 11.87
CA ILE A 76 -14.88 5.73 11.72
C ILE A 76 -15.24 5.91 10.24
N GLN A 77 -14.21 5.93 9.36
CA GLN A 77 -14.36 6.09 7.93
C GLN A 77 -13.25 5.35 7.19
N CYS A 78 -13.57 4.84 6.00
CA CYS A 78 -12.60 4.36 5.01
C CYS A 78 -12.67 5.22 3.76
N ILE A 79 -11.52 5.74 3.31
CA ILE A 79 -11.38 6.52 2.07
C ILE A 79 -10.51 5.71 1.12
N TYR A 80 -10.99 5.50 -0.11
CA TYR A 80 -10.28 4.82 -1.18
C TYR A 80 -9.70 5.82 -2.17
N GLY A 81 -8.39 5.66 -2.48
CA GLY A 81 -7.67 6.55 -3.40
C GLY A 81 -7.27 7.89 -2.76
N ILE A 82 -6.79 8.78 -3.60
CA ILE A 82 -6.40 10.16 -3.26
C ILE A 82 -6.96 11.14 -4.29
N GLU A 83 -7.25 12.36 -3.87
CA GLU A 83 -7.75 13.40 -4.76
C GLU A 83 -6.78 13.68 -5.91
N GLY A 84 -7.27 13.69 -7.14
CA GLY A 84 -6.49 13.90 -8.36
C GLY A 84 -5.87 12.65 -8.98
N ASP A 85 -6.00 11.46 -8.35
CA ASP A 85 -5.58 10.19 -8.95
C ASP A 85 -6.75 9.53 -9.69
N ASP A 86 -6.82 9.74 -10.99
CA ASP A 86 -7.82 9.15 -11.88
C ASP A 86 -7.41 7.79 -12.48
N THR A 87 -6.28 7.21 -12.03
CA THR A 87 -5.74 5.97 -12.63
C THR A 87 -6.56 4.74 -12.34
N LYS A 88 -7.35 4.76 -11.27
CA LYS A 88 -8.15 3.60 -10.80
C LYS A 88 -7.29 2.35 -10.56
N GLU A 89 -6.06 2.55 -10.07
CA GLU A 89 -5.11 1.47 -9.83
C GLU A 89 -5.21 0.86 -8.42
N GLY A 90 -6.14 1.35 -7.56
CA GLY A 90 -6.40 0.77 -6.24
C GLY A 90 -5.22 0.89 -5.27
N ARG A 91 -4.51 2.04 -5.27
CA ARG A 91 -3.21 2.19 -4.62
C ARG A 91 -3.24 2.68 -3.19
N VAL A 92 -4.33 3.30 -2.75
CA VAL A 92 -4.39 3.92 -1.41
C VAL A 92 -5.67 3.55 -0.68
N ILE A 93 -5.52 3.19 0.59
CA ILE A 93 -6.61 3.05 1.57
C ILE A 93 -6.25 3.92 2.77
N THR A 94 -7.14 4.82 3.16
CA THR A 94 -7.05 5.61 4.38
C THR A 94 -8.14 5.18 5.33
N LEU A 95 -7.77 4.76 6.53
CA LEU A 95 -8.69 4.45 7.63
C LEU A 95 -8.62 5.56 8.68
N GLU A 96 -9.77 6.14 9.02
CA GLU A 96 -9.87 7.13 10.10
C GLU A 96 -10.23 6.45 11.42
N TYR A 97 -9.45 6.69 12.46
CA TYR A 97 -9.75 6.34 13.83
C TYR A 97 -9.96 7.61 14.67
N GLU A 98 -10.35 7.45 15.92
CA GLU A 98 -10.60 8.56 16.82
C GLU A 98 -9.38 9.47 16.99
N ASP A 99 -8.20 8.86 17.17
CA ASP A 99 -6.97 9.56 17.54
C ASP A 99 -5.94 9.66 16.41
N PHE A 100 -6.12 8.96 15.29
CA PHE A 100 -5.14 8.91 14.19
C PHE A 100 -5.78 8.49 12.86
N TYR A 101 -5.04 8.73 11.77
CA TYR A 101 -5.28 8.11 10.46
C TYR A 101 -4.27 6.99 10.23
N PHE A 102 -4.72 5.92 9.58
CA PHE A 102 -3.84 4.87 9.04
C PHE A 102 -3.92 4.88 7.52
N VAL A 103 -2.79 5.06 6.85
CA VAL A 103 -2.72 5.11 5.39
C VAL A 103 -1.84 3.97 4.89
N CYS A 104 -2.45 3.08 4.09
CA CYS A 104 -1.75 2.06 3.32
C CYS A 104 -1.62 2.55 1.88
N ALA A 105 -0.39 2.66 1.37
CA ALA A 105 -0.15 3.04 -0.01
C ALA A 105 0.74 2.03 -0.75
N TYR A 106 0.48 1.91 -2.05
CA TYR A 106 1.35 1.23 -3.02
C TYR A 106 1.77 2.24 -4.08
N VAL A 107 2.94 2.84 -3.88
CA VAL A 107 3.47 3.91 -4.74
C VAL A 107 3.77 3.36 -6.14
N PRO A 108 3.42 4.07 -7.23
CA PRO A 108 3.74 3.64 -8.58
C PRO A 108 5.22 3.42 -8.80
N ASN A 109 5.61 2.33 -9.46
CA ASN A 109 6.98 2.10 -9.90
C ASN A 109 7.27 2.89 -11.19
N SER A 110 8.46 3.49 -11.31
CA SER A 110 8.89 4.27 -12.47
C SER A 110 9.19 3.43 -13.71
N LYS A 111 9.25 2.10 -13.55
CA LYS A 111 9.56 1.09 -14.58
C LYS A 111 10.94 1.22 -15.22
N ASP A 112 11.29 0.23 -16.02
CA ASP A 112 12.57 0.19 -16.73
C ASP A 112 12.73 1.44 -17.62
N GLY A 113 13.96 1.99 -17.61
CA GLY A 113 14.28 3.21 -18.33
C GLY A 113 13.57 4.46 -17.80
N LEU A 114 12.99 4.39 -16.59
CA LEU A 114 12.28 5.51 -15.93
C LEU A 114 11.12 6.05 -16.77
N THR A 115 10.52 5.19 -17.61
CA THR A 115 9.46 5.58 -18.56
C THR A 115 8.20 6.14 -17.88
N ARG A 116 8.02 5.84 -16.60
CA ARG A 116 6.88 6.31 -15.80
C ARG A 116 7.27 7.31 -14.70
N LEU A 117 8.52 7.77 -14.67
CA LEU A 117 9.02 8.69 -13.64
C LEU A 117 8.22 10.00 -13.53
N PRO A 118 7.86 10.70 -14.63
CA PRO A 118 7.07 11.93 -14.50
C PRO A 118 5.70 11.69 -13.85
N PHE A 119 5.06 10.57 -14.17
CA PHE A 119 3.80 10.18 -13.53
C PHE A 119 4.01 9.89 -12.04
N ARG A 120 5.06 9.14 -11.67
CA ARG A 120 5.36 8.82 -10.29
C ARG A 120 5.58 10.09 -9.45
N VAL A 121 6.39 11.02 -9.92
CA VAL A 121 6.67 12.27 -9.20
C VAL A 121 5.39 13.08 -8.99
N MET A 122 4.57 13.22 -10.04
CA MET A 122 3.26 13.88 -9.93
C MET A 122 2.36 13.16 -8.90
N TRP A 123 2.31 11.83 -8.95
CA TRP A 123 1.48 11.04 -8.05
C TRP A 123 1.94 11.15 -6.58
N GLU A 124 3.26 11.23 -6.34
CA GLU A 124 3.81 11.46 -5.00
C GLU A 124 3.44 12.86 -4.44
N ASP A 125 3.36 13.87 -5.28
CA ASP A 125 2.86 15.18 -4.86
C ASP A 125 1.38 15.12 -4.44
N LEU A 126 0.55 14.36 -5.15
CA LEU A 126 -0.83 14.11 -4.73
C LEU A 126 -0.90 13.39 -3.38
N LEU A 127 -0.10 12.35 -3.21
CA LEU A 127 -0.03 11.61 -1.95
C LEU A 127 0.47 12.49 -0.80
N ARG A 128 1.53 13.27 -1.02
CA ARG A 128 2.05 14.23 -0.03
C ARG A 128 0.98 15.22 0.41
N ASN A 129 0.22 15.79 -0.53
CA ASN A 129 -0.87 16.70 -0.22
C ASN A 129 -1.98 16.01 0.57
N HIS A 130 -2.31 14.77 0.23
CA HIS A 130 -3.27 13.96 0.98
C HIS A 130 -2.81 13.76 2.43
N LEU A 131 -1.58 13.29 2.63
CA LEU A 131 -1.03 13.05 3.97
C LEU A 131 -0.99 14.34 4.81
N LYS A 132 -0.58 15.47 4.24
CA LYS A 132 -0.57 16.77 4.93
C LYS A 132 -1.98 17.21 5.37
N LYS A 133 -2.97 17.08 4.50
CA LYS A 133 -4.38 17.40 4.85
C LYS A 133 -4.91 16.53 6.00
N LEU A 134 -4.47 15.28 6.10
CA LEU A 134 -4.82 14.40 7.21
C LEU A 134 -4.10 14.81 8.50
N ASP A 135 -2.80 15.08 8.41
CA ASP A 135 -1.92 15.42 9.53
C ASP A 135 -2.30 16.76 10.21
N GLU A 136 -2.92 17.68 9.45
CA GLU A 136 -3.53 18.89 10.01
C GLU A 136 -4.66 18.61 11.01
N LYS A 137 -5.26 17.42 10.96
CA LYS A 137 -6.41 17.04 11.81
C LYS A 137 -6.03 16.07 12.92
N LYS A 138 -5.29 15.03 12.59
CA LYS A 138 -4.86 13.94 13.50
C LYS A 138 -3.53 13.37 13.03
N PRO A 139 -2.72 12.78 13.93
CA PRO A 139 -1.50 12.06 13.56
C PRO A 139 -1.76 11.01 12.49
N VAL A 140 -0.82 10.83 11.57
CA VAL A 140 -0.91 9.88 10.47
C VAL A 140 0.12 8.76 10.63
N ILE A 141 -0.34 7.52 10.64
CA ILE A 141 0.51 6.35 10.46
C ILE A 141 0.50 6.02 8.97
N TYR A 142 1.59 6.34 8.27
CA TYR A 142 1.76 6.06 6.87
C TYR A 142 2.63 4.83 6.66
N THR A 143 2.17 3.87 5.86
CA THR A 143 2.87 2.64 5.56
C THR A 143 2.55 2.14 4.15
N GLY A 144 3.36 1.22 3.66
CA GLY A 144 3.14 0.60 2.36
C GLY A 144 4.41 0.21 1.65
N ASP A 145 4.28 -0.03 0.34
CA ASP A 145 5.41 -0.19 -0.56
C ASP A 145 5.67 1.13 -1.29
N LEU A 146 6.76 1.79 -0.92
CA LEU A 146 7.11 3.11 -1.45
C LEU A 146 7.83 3.03 -2.80
N ASN A 147 8.20 1.84 -3.25
CA ASN A 147 8.95 1.63 -4.50
C ASN A 147 10.19 2.53 -4.62
N VAL A 148 10.87 2.78 -3.50
CA VAL A 148 12.09 3.58 -3.45
C VAL A 148 12.99 3.15 -2.28
N ALA A 149 14.29 3.14 -2.52
CA ALA A 149 15.32 3.13 -1.49
C ALA A 149 15.86 4.56 -1.33
N HIS A 150 15.75 5.14 -0.13
CA HIS A 150 16.16 6.54 0.10
C HIS A 150 17.68 6.68 0.14
N GLU A 151 18.35 5.85 0.95
CA GLU A 151 19.77 5.90 1.16
C GLU A 151 20.52 4.76 0.46
N GLU A 152 21.84 4.92 0.26
CA GLU A 152 22.66 3.88 -0.36
C GLU A 152 22.69 2.56 0.45
N ILE A 153 22.49 2.63 1.77
CA ILE A 153 22.41 1.46 2.64
C ILE A 153 21.16 0.63 2.40
N ASP A 154 20.12 1.24 1.83
CA ASP A 154 18.82 0.61 1.63
C ASP A 154 18.76 -0.24 0.34
N ILE A 155 19.81 -0.22 -0.48
CA ILE A 155 19.83 -0.90 -1.76
C ILE A 155 21.15 -1.62 -2.03
N LYS A 156 21.06 -2.80 -2.64
CA LYS A 156 22.24 -3.51 -3.14
C LYS A 156 22.79 -2.83 -4.41
N ASN A 157 24.12 -2.61 -4.47
CA ASN A 157 24.82 -1.99 -5.60
C ASN A 157 24.30 -0.58 -5.93
N PRO A 158 24.30 0.38 -5.00
CA PRO A 158 23.70 1.70 -5.18
C PRO A 158 24.24 2.44 -6.41
N GLN A 159 25.54 2.40 -6.69
CA GLN A 159 26.12 3.09 -7.84
C GLN A 159 25.58 2.62 -9.19
N ALA A 160 25.28 1.32 -9.32
CA ALA A 160 24.71 0.75 -10.53
C ALA A 160 23.20 1.07 -10.69
N ASN A 161 22.53 1.45 -9.59
CA ASN A 161 21.10 1.66 -9.54
C ASN A 161 20.66 3.14 -9.63
N ARG A 162 21.57 4.11 -9.61
CA ARG A 162 21.25 5.55 -9.63
C ARG A 162 20.38 6.02 -10.82
N LYS A 163 20.31 5.25 -11.88
CA LYS A 163 19.48 5.54 -13.07
C LYS A 163 18.36 4.51 -13.27
N ASN A 164 18.12 3.69 -12.26
CA ASN A 164 17.08 2.67 -12.29
C ASN A 164 15.88 3.08 -11.44
N ALA A 165 14.72 2.55 -11.77
CA ALA A 165 13.49 2.72 -10.98
C ALA A 165 13.71 2.29 -9.53
N GLY A 166 13.25 3.12 -8.59
CA GLY A 166 13.37 2.92 -7.16
C GLY A 166 14.67 3.45 -6.54
N PHE A 167 15.56 4.07 -7.33
CA PHE A 167 16.80 4.69 -6.81
C PHE A 167 17.31 5.87 -7.65
N SER A 168 16.49 6.46 -8.51
CA SER A 168 16.85 7.69 -9.20
C SER A 168 16.90 8.87 -8.22
N ASP A 169 17.66 9.91 -8.56
CA ASP A 169 17.81 11.10 -7.69
C ASP A 169 16.46 11.81 -7.50
N GLU A 170 15.55 11.74 -8.49
CA GLU A 170 14.22 12.32 -8.44
C GLU A 170 13.26 11.55 -7.51
N GLU A 171 13.44 10.24 -7.40
CA GLU A 171 12.62 9.39 -6.52
C GLU A 171 13.04 9.49 -5.06
N ARG A 172 14.31 9.71 -4.81
CA ARG A 172 14.93 9.79 -3.48
C ARG A 172 14.73 11.14 -2.81
#